data_139c676d7fae4363b1e55f24971fbbc7
#
_entry.id   139c676d7fae4363b1e55f24971fbbc7
#
_cell.length_a   1.000
_cell.length_b   1.000
_cell.length_c   1.000
_cell.angle_alpha   90.00
_cell.angle_beta   90.00
_cell.angle_gamma   90.00
#
_symmetry.space_group_name_H-M   'P 1'
#
loop_
_entity.id
_entity.type
_entity.pdbx_description
1 polymer ?
#
loop_
_entity_poly.entity_id
_entity_poly.type
_entity_poly.pdbx_seq_one_letter_code
_entity_poly.pdbx_strand_id
1 'polypeptide(L)'
;MLELNQRKIGKWHKPEPLSFFSNLKHTKFLTVILLLLAFFCLKMPVYAQSPIPGINISVDTATTPQQVSTTLQIVFLLTVLTLAPAILIMTTSFTRFVIVLSFLRQAIGTPQAPSNQIVIGIALFLSLFVMMPVWEEVNDVALGPYLDETITQQEFMDRAAQPIKKFMSNFTREKDLAMFVRIAKLERPKNLEDIPIWVMIPAFVISELKAAFQIGFLLYVPFLVIDMVVASILMAMGMMMMPPVMISLPFKLMLFVLVDGWHLILGSMIKSFVAL
;
A
#
# COMPACT_ATOMS: atom_id res chain seq x y z
N MET A 1 70.82 43.20 -2.41
CA MET A 1 70.41 42.04 -1.59
C MET A 1 68.89 42.12 -1.43
N LEU A 2 68.12 41.42 -2.30
CA LEU A 2 66.72 41.07 -2.19
C LEU A 2 66.14 40.86 -3.60
N GLU A 3 66.77 40.02 -4.37
CA GLU A 3 66.11 39.23 -5.42
C GLU A 3 65.98 37.85 -4.86
N LEU A 4 64.74 37.31 -4.84
CA LEU A 4 64.38 35.90 -4.83
C LEU A 4 63.03 35.73 -4.09
N ASN A 5 61.93 35.83 -4.80
CA ASN A 5 60.86 34.82 -4.68
C ASN A 5 59.59 35.24 -5.41
N GLN A 6 59.67 35.31 -6.72
CA GLN A 6 58.49 35.41 -7.60
C GLN A 6 58.38 34.14 -8.47
N ARG A 7 58.22 32.96 -7.82
CA ARG A 7 57.81 31.75 -8.58
C ARG A 7 56.96 30.91 -7.67
N LYS A 8 55.67 31.03 -7.86
CA LYS A 8 54.64 29.98 -7.66
C LYS A 8 53.24 30.63 -7.54
N ILE A 9 52.80 31.37 -8.57
CA ILE A 9 51.37 31.57 -8.74
C ILE A 9 50.94 30.56 -9.82
N GLY A 10 50.27 29.52 -9.39
CA GLY A 10 49.81 28.44 -10.23
C GLY A 10 48.87 28.93 -11.34
N LYS A 11 49.15 28.48 -12.54
CA LYS A 11 48.30 28.66 -13.73
C LYS A 11 46.90 28.12 -13.42
N TRP A 12 45.95 29.01 -13.36
CA TRP A 12 44.55 28.65 -13.41
C TRP A 12 44.27 28.00 -14.76
N HIS A 13 43.99 26.70 -14.77
CA HIS A 13 43.45 25.99 -15.94
C HIS A 13 42.13 26.66 -16.30
N LYS A 14 42.06 27.29 -17.47
CA LYS A 14 40.79 27.63 -18.13
C LYS A 14 40.02 26.31 -18.34
N PRO A 15 38.73 26.22 -17.96
CA PRO A 15 37.95 25.08 -18.32
C PRO A 15 37.84 25.00 -19.84
N GLU A 16 38.27 23.92 -20.43
CA GLU A 16 38.05 23.57 -21.82
C GLU A 16 36.53 23.55 -22.08
N PRO A 17 36.08 24.14 -23.21
CA PRO A 17 34.67 24.06 -23.57
C PRO A 17 34.33 22.58 -23.81
N LEU A 18 33.26 22.14 -23.15
CA LEU A 18 32.69 20.80 -23.24
C LEU A 18 32.53 20.38 -24.70
N SER A 19 33.50 19.64 -25.23
CA SER A 19 33.48 18.99 -26.55
C SER A 19 32.56 17.76 -26.50
N PHE A 20 31.36 17.88 -25.89
CA PHE A 20 30.41 16.75 -25.74
C PHE A 20 29.52 16.54 -26.99
N PHE A 21 29.67 17.38 -28.03
CA PHE A 21 28.83 17.32 -29.23
C PHE A 21 29.51 16.84 -30.51
N SER A 22 30.65 16.18 -30.44
CA SER A 22 31.38 15.72 -31.65
C SER A 22 31.26 14.23 -31.94
N ASN A 23 30.16 13.55 -31.59
CA ASN A 23 29.97 12.20 -32.05
C ASN A 23 28.76 12.08 -33.00
N LEU A 24 29.02 12.44 -34.27
CA LEU A 24 28.08 12.32 -35.39
C LEU A 24 27.51 10.88 -35.59
N LYS A 25 28.08 9.88 -34.93
CA LYS A 25 27.57 8.51 -34.97
C LYS A 25 26.33 8.32 -34.09
N HIS A 26 26.23 9.02 -32.95
CA HIS A 26 25.09 8.91 -32.05
C HIS A 26 23.85 9.64 -32.58
N THR A 27 24.01 10.75 -33.30
CA THR A 27 22.87 11.44 -33.92
C THR A 27 22.22 10.61 -35.02
N LYS A 28 23.01 9.91 -35.84
CA LYS A 28 22.47 8.99 -36.85
C LYS A 28 21.76 7.79 -36.21
N PHE A 29 22.27 7.29 -35.10
CA PHE A 29 21.61 6.22 -34.34
C PHE A 29 20.29 6.68 -33.71
N LEU A 30 20.28 7.90 -33.14
CA LEU A 30 19.07 8.49 -32.56
C LEU A 30 18.01 8.79 -33.64
N THR A 31 18.40 9.28 -34.81
CA THR A 31 17.47 9.51 -35.93
C THR A 31 16.91 8.19 -36.49
N VAL A 32 17.70 7.13 -36.54
CA VAL A 32 17.22 5.80 -36.95
C VAL A 32 16.22 5.24 -35.94
N ILE A 33 16.47 5.38 -34.62
CA ILE A 33 15.53 4.97 -33.59
C ILE A 33 14.22 5.78 -33.69
N LEU A 34 14.30 7.08 -33.90
CA LEU A 34 13.14 7.97 -33.99
C LEU A 34 12.31 7.66 -35.25
N LEU A 35 12.99 7.34 -36.38
CA LEU A 35 12.33 6.88 -37.60
C LEU A 35 11.70 5.49 -37.45
N LEU A 36 12.34 4.54 -36.72
CA LEU A 36 11.76 3.24 -36.38
C LEU A 36 10.55 3.38 -35.47
N LEU A 37 10.61 4.26 -34.48
CA LEU A 37 9.48 4.55 -33.59
C LEU A 37 8.31 5.20 -34.36
N ALA A 38 8.59 6.15 -35.25
CA ALA A 38 7.58 6.77 -36.11
C ALA A 38 6.98 5.73 -37.09
N PHE A 39 7.79 4.84 -37.65
CA PHE A 39 7.32 3.77 -38.54
C PHE A 39 6.47 2.74 -37.77
N PHE A 40 6.79 2.45 -36.53
CA PHE A 40 6.00 1.57 -35.67
C PHE A 40 4.67 2.20 -35.26
N CYS A 41 4.64 3.51 -34.99
CA CYS A 41 3.41 4.25 -34.72
C CYS A 41 2.50 4.36 -35.96
N LEU A 42 3.05 4.43 -37.18
CA LEU A 42 2.29 4.49 -38.43
C LEU A 42 1.72 3.15 -38.88
N LYS A 43 2.17 2.04 -38.30
CA LYS A 43 1.70 0.67 -38.61
C LYS A 43 0.72 0.11 -37.58
N MET A 44 0.28 0.88 -36.60
CA MET A 44 -0.85 0.47 -35.79
C MET A 44 -2.11 0.52 -36.69
N PRO A 45 -2.71 -0.63 -37.03
CA PRO A 45 -4.01 -0.59 -37.70
C PRO A 45 -4.94 0.17 -36.77
N VAL A 46 -5.51 1.27 -37.27
CA VAL A 46 -6.66 1.90 -36.64
C VAL A 46 -7.79 0.87 -36.77
N TYR A 47 -7.91 0.02 -35.75
CA TYR A 47 -9.11 -0.76 -35.60
C TYR A 47 -10.23 0.26 -35.42
N ALA A 48 -11.10 0.32 -36.42
CA ALA A 48 -12.32 1.09 -36.35
C ALA A 48 -12.98 0.76 -35.01
N GLN A 49 -13.12 1.79 -34.20
CA GLN A 49 -13.70 1.72 -32.87
C GLN A 49 -15.02 0.96 -32.98
N SER A 50 -15.06 -0.24 -32.38
CA SER A 50 -16.34 -0.76 -31.95
C SER A 50 -16.99 0.38 -31.16
N PRO A 51 -18.25 0.72 -31.41
CA PRO A 51 -18.89 1.80 -30.68
C PRO A 51 -18.78 1.46 -29.20
N ILE A 52 -17.86 2.15 -28.52
CA ILE A 52 -17.88 2.19 -27.06
C ILE A 52 -19.29 2.66 -26.77
N PRO A 53 -20.13 1.90 -26.03
CA PRO A 53 -21.45 2.40 -25.68
C PRO A 53 -21.23 3.74 -25.01
N GLY A 54 -21.49 4.81 -25.77
CA GLY A 54 -21.34 6.17 -25.31
C GLY A 54 -22.33 6.32 -24.16
N ILE A 55 -21.82 6.42 -22.93
CA ILE A 55 -22.64 6.86 -21.81
C ILE A 55 -22.92 8.34 -22.08
N ASN A 56 -23.95 8.63 -22.85
CA ASN A 56 -24.51 9.97 -23.00
C ASN A 56 -25.16 10.31 -21.66
N ILE A 57 -24.38 10.94 -20.77
CA ILE A 57 -24.93 11.58 -19.58
C ILE A 57 -25.51 12.92 -20.05
N SER A 58 -26.63 12.87 -20.77
CA SER A 58 -27.49 14.04 -20.98
C SER A 58 -28.25 14.24 -19.67
N VAL A 59 -27.95 15.34 -18.97
CA VAL A 59 -28.75 15.80 -17.82
C VAL A 59 -30.00 16.47 -18.38
N ASP A 60 -30.82 15.71 -19.13
CA ASP A 60 -32.17 16.11 -19.44
C ASP A 60 -33.06 15.85 -18.21
N THR A 61 -33.94 16.77 -17.94
CA THR A 61 -34.94 16.60 -16.87
C THR A 61 -35.63 15.26 -17.05
N ALA A 62 -35.36 14.31 -16.15
CA ALA A 62 -35.95 12.97 -16.23
C ALA A 62 -37.46 13.07 -16.13
N THR A 63 -38.15 12.91 -17.27
CA THR A 63 -39.61 13.06 -17.38
C THR A 63 -40.34 11.72 -17.33
N THR A 64 -39.58 10.59 -17.39
CA THR A 64 -40.15 9.24 -17.33
C THR A 64 -39.57 8.43 -16.16
N PRO A 65 -40.37 7.51 -15.57
CA PRO A 65 -39.88 6.61 -14.50
C PRO A 65 -38.65 5.78 -14.91
N GLN A 66 -38.54 5.40 -16.20
CA GLN A 66 -37.39 4.66 -16.73
C GLN A 66 -36.11 5.48 -16.72
N GLN A 67 -36.18 6.76 -17.08
CA GLN A 67 -35.00 7.66 -17.03
C GLN A 67 -34.55 7.90 -15.60
N VAL A 68 -35.45 8.05 -14.65
CA VAL A 68 -35.15 8.14 -13.22
C VAL A 68 -34.46 6.86 -12.75
N SER A 69 -34.96 5.68 -13.13
CA SER A 69 -34.36 4.40 -12.79
C SER A 69 -32.92 4.28 -13.31
N THR A 70 -32.68 4.63 -14.57
CA THR A 70 -31.33 4.59 -15.17
C THR A 70 -30.37 5.57 -14.49
N THR A 71 -30.84 6.79 -14.20
CA THR A 71 -30.03 7.80 -13.50
C THR A 71 -29.65 7.31 -12.09
N LEU A 72 -30.60 6.73 -11.36
CA LEU A 72 -30.33 6.14 -10.03
C LEU A 72 -29.34 4.98 -10.12
N GLN A 73 -29.43 4.12 -11.13
CA GLN A 73 -28.46 3.04 -11.36
C GLN A 73 -27.06 3.58 -11.61
N ILE A 74 -26.90 4.63 -12.43
CA ILE A 74 -25.61 5.25 -12.70
C ILE A 74 -25.04 5.87 -11.43
N VAL A 75 -25.83 6.63 -10.68
CA VAL A 75 -25.40 7.23 -9.40
C VAL A 75 -24.99 6.14 -8.41
N PHE A 76 -25.75 5.06 -8.30
CA PHE A 76 -25.43 3.92 -7.46
C PHE A 76 -24.11 3.26 -7.90
N LEU A 77 -23.95 3.00 -9.20
CA LEU A 77 -22.72 2.43 -9.76
C LEU A 77 -21.49 3.32 -9.45
N LEU A 78 -21.61 4.62 -9.67
CA LEU A 78 -20.54 5.56 -9.35
C LEU A 78 -20.23 5.57 -7.85
N THR A 79 -21.24 5.50 -6.99
CA THR A 79 -21.05 5.41 -5.54
C THR A 79 -20.32 4.14 -5.16
N VAL A 80 -20.70 2.99 -5.71
CA VAL A 80 -20.00 1.72 -5.48
C VAL A 80 -18.55 1.79 -5.98
N LEU A 81 -18.33 2.36 -7.16
CA LEU A 81 -16.99 2.48 -7.75
C LEU A 81 -16.07 3.38 -6.91
N THR A 82 -16.60 4.45 -6.33
CA THR A 82 -15.83 5.33 -5.42
C THR A 82 -15.52 4.68 -4.07
N LEU A 83 -16.38 3.76 -3.60
CA LEU A 83 -16.17 3.01 -2.35
C LEU A 83 -15.30 1.76 -2.54
N ALA A 84 -15.18 1.25 -3.76
CA ALA A 84 -14.43 0.02 -4.04
C ALA A 84 -12.99 0.00 -3.50
N PRO A 85 -12.17 1.06 -3.64
CA PRO A 85 -10.82 1.08 -3.07
C PRO A 85 -10.83 0.97 -1.54
N ALA A 86 -11.77 1.60 -0.86
CA ALA A 86 -11.90 1.53 0.59
C ALA A 86 -12.28 0.11 1.06
N ILE A 87 -13.21 -0.53 0.35
CA ILE A 87 -13.61 -1.91 0.64
C ILE A 87 -12.43 -2.87 0.43
N LEU A 88 -11.69 -2.74 -0.66
CA LEU A 88 -10.50 -3.56 -0.93
C LEU A 88 -9.44 -3.42 0.18
N ILE A 89 -9.16 -2.20 0.62
CA ILE A 89 -8.24 -1.94 1.73
C ILE A 89 -8.73 -2.60 3.02
N MET A 90 -10.03 -2.52 3.30
CA MET A 90 -10.64 -3.07 4.52
C MET A 90 -10.75 -4.60 4.53
N THR A 91 -10.75 -5.25 3.36
CA THR A 91 -10.88 -6.72 3.25
C THR A 91 -9.54 -7.44 3.09
N THR A 92 -8.43 -6.71 3.05
CA THR A 92 -7.08 -7.24 2.87
C THR A 92 -6.21 -7.03 4.12
N SER A 93 -5.01 -7.59 4.11
CA SER A 93 -3.99 -7.41 5.15
C SER A 93 -3.41 -5.99 5.24
N PHE A 94 -3.78 -5.09 4.33
CA PHE A 94 -3.24 -3.72 4.22
C PHE A 94 -3.36 -2.94 5.54
N THR A 95 -4.51 -3.03 6.21
CA THR A 95 -4.79 -2.30 7.45
C THR A 95 -3.75 -2.62 8.53
N ARG A 96 -3.40 -3.90 8.74
CA ARG A 96 -2.37 -4.30 9.71
C ARG A 96 -1.01 -3.74 9.32
N PHE A 97 -0.60 -3.88 8.06
CA PHE A 97 0.71 -3.41 7.61
C PHE A 97 0.88 -1.90 7.78
N VAL A 98 -0.08 -1.10 7.33
CA VAL A 98 0.05 0.37 7.40
C VAL A 98 0.11 0.88 8.83
N ILE A 99 -0.66 0.28 9.74
CA ILE A 99 -0.68 0.67 11.15
C ILE A 99 0.62 0.28 11.84
N VAL A 100 1.08 -0.97 11.68
CA VAL A 100 2.32 -1.44 12.31
C VAL A 100 3.53 -0.63 11.82
N LEU A 101 3.64 -0.36 10.51
CA LEU A 101 4.71 0.46 9.96
C LEU A 101 4.65 1.92 10.46
N SER A 102 3.44 2.45 10.68
CA SER A 102 3.28 3.78 11.26
C SER A 102 3.73 3.83 12.72
N PHE A 103 3.41 2.80 13.51
CA PHE A 103 3.92 2.66 14.88
C PHE A 103 5.42 2.49 14.93
N LEU A 104 5.99 1.67 14.03
CA LEU A 104 7.44 1.49 13.93
C LEU A 104 8.16 2.83 13.74
N ARG A 105 7.71 3.64 12.79
CA ARG A 105 8.26 4.97 12.51
C ARG A 105 8.23 5.89 13.75
N GLN A 106 7.12 5.86 14.48
CA GLN A 106 6.97 6.63 15.71
C GLN A 106 7.87 6.09 16.84
N ALA A 107 7.98 4.76 16.99
CA ALA A 107 8.79 4.12 18.02
C ALA A 107 10.27 4.45 17.89
N ILE A 108 10.79 4.46 16.65
CA ILE A 108 12.18 4.84 16.34
C ILE A 108 12.43 6.33 16.66
N GLY A 109 11.38 7.17 16.68
CA GLY A 109 11.51 8.60 16.94
C GLY A 109 11.65 9.45 15.67
N THR A 110 11.32 8.89 14.50
CA THR A 110 11.38 9.59 13.20
C THR A 110 9.98 9.77 12.60
N PRO A 111 9.10 10.61 13.17
CA PRO A 111 7.69 10.70 12.76
C PRO A 111 7.49 11.20 11.31
N GLN A 112 8.50 11.82 10.72
CA GLN A 112 8.46 12.35 9.36
C GLN A 112 9.17 11.47 8.32
N ALA A 113 10.00 10.51 8.74
CA ALA A 113 10.80 9.66 7.86
C ALA A 113 10.66 8.18 8.22
N PRO A 114 10.35 7.29 7.27
CA PRO A 114 10.00 7.54 5.88
C PRO A 114 8.67 8.29 5.71
N SER A 115 8.44 8.92 4.54
CA SER A 115 7.19 9.65 4.28
C SER A 115 5.96 8.73 4.29
N ASN A 116 4.77 9.28 4.52
CA ASN A 116 3.52 8.51 4.51
C ASN A 116 3.32 7.73 3.21
N GLN A 117 3.71 8.31 2.08
CA GLN A 117 3.59 7.67 0.77
C GLN A 117 4.45 6.39 0.68
N ILE A 118 5.67 6.42 1.22
CA ILE A 118 6.55 5.25 1.27
C ILE A 118 5.95 4.16 2.17
N VAL A 119 5.44 4.54 3.36
CA VAL A 119 4.80 3.61 4.30
C VAL A 119 3.59 2.94 3.65
N ILE A 120 2.71 3.73 3.02
CA ILE A 120 1.54 3.23 2.29
C ILE A 120 1.96 2.33 1.13
N GLY A 121 2.98 2.73 0.36
CA GLY A 121 3.50 1.95 -0.75
C GLY A 121 4.02 0.58 -0.30
N ILE A 122 4.85 0.53 0.73
CA ILE A 122 5.35 -0.73 1.31
C ILE A 122 4.19 -1.59 1.81
N ALA A 123 3.25 -1.01 2.58
CA ALA A 123 2.09 -1.72 3.09
C ALA A 123 1.25 -2.33 1.97
N LEU A 124 1.08 -1.61 0.86
CA LEU A 124 0.33 -2.07 -0.30
C LEU A 124 1.04 -3.25 -1.00
N PHE A 125 2.35 -3.15 -1.24
CA PHE A 125 3.11 -4.25 -1.82
C PHE A 125 3.10 -5.50 -0.94
N LEU A 126 3.31 -5.34 0.37
CA LEU A 126 3.24 -6.47 1.30
C LEU A 126 1.85 -7.11 1.31
N SER A 127 0.81 -6.28 1.28
CA SER A 127 -0.57 -6.76 1.20
C SER A 127 -0.84 -7.55 -0.08
N LEU A 128 -0.32 -7.09 -1.23
CA LEU A 128 -0.44 -7.83 -2.50
C LEU A 128 0.21 -9.21 -2.40
N PHE A 129 1.43 -9.31 -1.84
CA PHE A 129 2.09 -10.59 -1.65
C PHE A 129 1.31 -11.55 -0.76
N VAL A 130 0.78 -11.07 0.37
CA VAL A 130 -0.02 -11.88 1.29
C VAL A 130 -1.34 -12.33 0.67
N MET A 131 -1.95 -11.46 -0.15
CA MET A 131 -3.24 -11.75 -0.80
C MET A 131 -3.11 -12.55 -2.10
N MET A 132 -1.89 -12.78 -2.62
CA MET A 132 -1.68 -13.48 -3.88
C MET A 132 -2.39 -14.84 -3.93
N PRO A 133 -2.24 -15.75 -2.94
CA PRO A 133 -2.94 -17.03 -2.96
C PRO A 133 -4.47 -16.88 -2.95
N VAL A 134 -5.00 -15.83 -2.30
CA VAL A 134 -6.45 -15.57 -2.28
C VAL A 134 -6.94 -15.15 -3.67
N TRP A 135 -6.15 -14.31 -4.37
CA TRP A 135 -6.48 -13.89 -5.74
C TRP A 135 -6.37 -15.05 -6.75
N GLU A 136 -5.39 -15.93 -6.58
CA GLU A 136 -5.26 -17.16 -7.37
C GLU A 136 -6.50 -18.04 -7.16
N GLU A 137 -6.93 -18.26 -5.92
CA GLU A 137 -8.16 -19.01 -5.63
C GLU A 137 -9.40 -18.35 -6.24
N VAL A 138 -9.53 -17.00 -6.17
CA VAL A 138 -10.64 -16.26 -6.83
C VAL A 138 -10.61 -16.44 -8.34
N ASN A 139 -9.42 -16.41 -8.95
CA ASN A 139 -9.27 -16.61 -10.38
C ASN A 139 -9.76 -17.99 -10.80
N ASP A 140 -9.36 -19.03 -10.07
CA ASP A 140 -9.63 -20.41 -10.42
C ASP A 140 -11.11 -20.80 -10.21
N VAL A 141 -11.73 -20.32 -9.11
CA VAL A 141 -13.10 -20.75 -8.77
C VAL A 141 -14.18 -19.84 -9.35
N ALA A 142 -13.84 -18.61 -9.73
CA ALA A 142 -14.81 -17.62 -10.15
C ALA A 142 -14.46 -16.96 -11.48
N LEU A 143 -13.30 -16.30 -11.62
CA LEU A 143 -13.01 -15.50 -12.81
C LEU A 143 -12.79 -16.38 -14.05
N GLY A 144 -12.01 -17.45 -13.97
CA GLY A 144 -11.80 -18.40 -15.07
C GLY A 144 -13.12 -18.98 -15.57
N PRO A 145 -13.93 -19.65 -14.73
CA PRO A 145 -15.21 -20.18 -15.12
C PRO A 145 -16.19 -19.14 -15.67
N TYR A 146 -16.15 -17.91 -15.20
CA TYR A 146 -16.98 -16.82 -15.73
C TYR A 146 -16.54 -16.39 -17.13
N LEU A 147 -15.23 -16.28 -17.38
CA LEU A 147 -14.68 -15.95 -18.69
C LEU A 147 -14.90 -17.08 -19.70
N ASP A 148 -14.95 -18.33 -19.24
CA ASP A 148 -15.29 -19.52 -20.03
C ASP A 148 -16.81 -19.68 -20.24
N GLU A 149 -17.63 -18.70 -19.81
CA GLU A 149 -19.09 -18.70 -19.91
C GLU A 149 -19.78 -19.90 -19.26
N THR A 150 -19.10 -20.56 -18.30
CA THR A 150 -19.63 -21.78 -17.62
C THR A 150 -20.49 -21.44 -16.42
N ILE A 151 -20.41 -20.23 -15.87
CA ILE A 151 -21.17 -19.76 -14.73
C ILE A 151 -21.82 -18.40 -15.00
N THR A 152 -22.93 -18.14 -14.32
CA THR A 152 -23.65 -16.88 -14.41
C THR A 152 -22.96 -15.76 -13.61
N GLN A 153 -23.31 -14.51 -13.88
CA GLN A 153 -22.80 -13.36 -13.11
C GLN A 153 -23.12 -13.47 -11.60
N GLN A 154 -24.27 -14.01 -11.25
CA GLN A 154 -24.64 -14.21 -9.84
C GLN A 154 -23.73 -15.25 -9.17
N GLU A 155 -23.52 -16.40 -9.82
CA GLU A 155 -22.60 -17.43 -9.34
C GLU A 155 -21.15 -16.94 -9.24
N PHE A 156 -20.71 -16.09 -10.19
CA PHE A 156 -19.40 -15.45 -10.12
C PHE A 156 -19.27 -14.65 -8.82
N MET A 157 -20.23 -13.80 -8.48
CA MET A 157 -20.18 -12.98 -7.26
C MET A 157 -20.15 -13.85 -6.00
N ASP A 158 -20.96 -14.89 -5.95
CA ASP A 158 -21.04 -15.80 -4.81
C ASP A 158 -19.73 -16.59 -4.64
N ARG A 159 -19.19 -17.13 -5.74
CA ARG A 159 -17.92 -17.89 -5.72
C ARG A 159 -16.71 -17.01 -5.40
N ALA A 160 -16.63 -15.80 -5.99
CA ALA A 160 -15.55 -14.86 -5.74
C ALA A 160 -15.50 -14.38 -4.28
N ALA A 161 -16.65 -14.29 -3.63
CA ALA A 161 -16.72 -13.90 -2.23
C ALA A 161 -16.15 -14.95 -1.25
N GLN A 162 -16.15 -16.24 -1.61
CA GLN A 162 -15.76 -17.34 -0.68
C GLN A 162 -14.29 -17.29 -0.28
N PRO A 163 -13.29 -17.20 -1.19
CA PRO A 163 -11.88 -17.10 -0.81
C PRO A 163 -11.60 -15.89 0.07
N ILE A 164 -12.24 -14.75 -0.22
CA ILE A 164 -12.10 -13.51 0.56
C ILE A 164 -12.70 -13.69 1.96
N LYS A 165 -13.88 -14.28 2.09
CA LYS A 165 -14.50 -14.61 3.39
C LYS A 165 -13.64 -15.57 4.19
N LYS A 166 -13.10 -16.60 3.56
CA LYS A 166 -12.19 -17.58 4.16
C LYS A 166 -10.92 -16.89 4.70
N PHE A 167 -10.30 -16.02 3.90
CA PHE A 167 -9.17 -15.21 4.35
C PHE A 167 -9.54 -14.36 5.58
N MET A 168 -10.61 -13.58 5.50
CA MET A 168 -11.03 -12.72 6.62
C MET A 168 -11.34 -13.55 7.88
N SER A 169 -11.98 -14.71 7.75
CA SER A 169 -12.35 -15.55 8.91
C SER A 169 -11.13 -16.07 9.66
N ASN A 170 -10.06 -16.44 8.96
CA ASN A 170 -8.83 -16.93 9.56
C ASN A 170 -8.17 -15.90 10.50
N PHE A 171 -8.38 -14.60 10.23
CA PHE A 171 -7.79 -13.50 10.99
C PHE A 171 -8.81 -12.73 11.85
N THR A 172 -10.10 -13.12 11.80
CA THR A 172 -11.14 -12.54 12.65
C THR A 172 -11.26 -13.33 13.94
N ARG A 173 -11.20 -12.64 15.09
CA ARG A 173 -11.40 -13.27 16.38
C ARG A 173 -12.87 -13.58 16.60
N GLU A 174 -13.17 -14.77 17.12
CA GLU A 174 -14.54 -15.23 17.37
C GLU A 174 -15.38 -14.22 18.17
N LYS A 175 -14.78 -13.55 19.17
CA LYS A 175 -15.49 -12.57 20.00
C LYS A 175 -15.89 -11.31 19.23
N ASP A 176 -15.05 -10.87 18.27
CA ASP A 176 -15.37 -9.70 17.46
C ASP A 176 -16.47 -10.07 16.46
N LEU A 177 -16.38 -11.24 15.85
CA LEU A 177 -17.41 -11.78 14.97
C LEU A 177 -18.74 -11.96 15.70
N ALA A 178 -18.74 -12.57 16.89
CA ALA A 178 -19.94 -12.77 17.71
C ALA A 178 -20.59 -11.43 18.11
N MET A 179 -19.80 -10.38 18.31
CA MET A 179 -20.32 -9.04 18.58
C MET A 179 -21.13 -8.52 17.39
N PHE A 180 -20.60 -8.60 16.18
CA PHE A 180 -21.29 -8.09 14.98
C PHE A 180 -22.49 -8.96 14.58
N VAL A 181 -22.42 -10.27 14.73
CA VAL A 181 -23.56 -11.19 14.54
C VAL A 181 -24.73 -10.80 15.45
N ARG A 182 -24.45 -10.49 16.72
CA ARG A 182 -25.45 -10.05 17.69
C ARG A 182 -26.02 -8.67 17.35
N ILE A 183 -25.19 -7.72 16.94
CA ILE A 183 -25.63 -6.37 16.50
C ILE A 183 -26.55 -6.50 15.29
N ALA A 184 -26.21 -7.39 14.36
CA ALA A 184 -26.99 -7.68 13.17
C ALA A 184 -28.29 -8.49 13.45
N LYS A 185 -28.50 -8.92 14.72
CA LYS A 185 -29.65 -9.75 15.15
C LYS A 185 -29.77 -11.05 14.32
N LEU A 186 -28.64 -11.60 13.88
CA LEU A 186 -28.61 -12.87 13.17
C LEU A 186 -28.63 -14.02 14.18
N GLU A 187 -29.21 -15.14 13.76
CA GLU A 187 -29.07 -16.41 14.49
C GLU A 187 -27.58 -16.81 14.53
N ARG A 188 -27.21 -17.62 15.54
CA ARG A 188 -25.82 -18.05 15.66
C ARG A 188 -25.42 -18.88 14.44
N PRO A 189 -24.49 -18.39 13.60
CA PRO A 189 -24.10 -19.10 12.39
C PRO A 189 -23.44 -20.43 12.74
N LYS A 190 -23.75 -21.45 11.98
CA LYS A 190 -23.16 -22.79 12.14
C LYS A 190 -21.89 -22.92 11.29
N ASN A 191 -21.88 -22.29 10.13
CA ASN A 191 -20.79 -22.33 9.17
C ASN A 191 -20.35 -20.93 8.77
N LEU A 192 -19.17 -20.83 8.16
CA LEU A 192 -18.65 -19.58 7.64
C LEU A 192 -19.53 -18.99 6.54
N GLU A 193 -20.15 -19.86 5.73
CA GLU A 193 -21.04 -19.49 4.62
C GLU A 193 -22.29 -18.74 5.11
N ASP A 194 -22.77 -19.09 6.30
CA ASP A 194 -23.96 -18.47 6.90
C ASP A 194 -23.73 -17.00 7.31
N ILE A 195 -22.46 -16.56 7.37
CA ILE A 195 -22.11 -15.20 7.80
C ILE A 195 -22.13 -14.27 6.59
N PRO A 196 -22.99 -13.25 6.57
CA PRO A 196 -23.00 -12.26 5.52
C PRO A 196 -21.70 -11.46 5.47
N ILE A 197 -21.22 -11.14 4.26
CA ILE A 197 -19.95 -10.43 4.08
C ILE A 197 -19.93 -9.05 4.78
N TRP A 198 -21.08 -8.37 4.82
CA TRP A 198 -21.23 -7.08 5.49
C TRP A 198 -21.12 -7.14 7.02
N VAL A 199 -21.24 -8.33 7.63
CA VAL A 199 -20.97 -8.60 9.06
C VAL A 199 -19.50 -8.98 9.24
N MET A 200 -18.95 -9.74 8.30
CA MET A 200 -17.56 -10.21 8.34
C MET A 200 -16.55 -9.04 8.21
N ILE A 201 -16.78 -8.11 7.28
CA ILE A 201 -15.86 -6.99 7.05
C ILE A 201 -15.58 -6.18 8.32
N PRO A 202 -16.56 -5.63 9.04
CA PRO A 202 -16.28 -4.84 10.24
C PRO A 202 -15.69 -5.67 11.37
N ALA A 203 -16.07 -6.95 11.51
CA ALA A 203 -15.48 -7.86 12.49
C ALA A 203 -13.99 -8.11 12.21
N PHE A 204 -13.64 -8.32 10.95
CA PHE A 204 -12.26 -8.47 10.48
C PHE A 204 -11.44 -7.20 10.74
N VAL A 205 -11.95 -6.03 10.33
CA VAL A 205 -11.25 -4.75 10.52
C VAL A 205 -10.94 -4.49 12.00
N ILE A 206 -11.88 -4.72 12.91
CA ILE A 206 -11.65 -4.55 14.35
C ILE A 206 -10.60 -5.56 14.87
N SER A 207 -10.63 -6.80 14.38
CA SER A 207 -9.64 -7.81 14.75
C SER A 207 -8.25 -7.43 14.24
N GLU A 208 -8.13 -6.94 12.99
CA GLU A 208 -6.88 -6.48 12.40
C GLU A 208 -6.33 -5.22 13.10
N LEU A 209 -7.19 -4.26 13.42
CA LEU A 209 -6.82 -3.09 14.22
C LEU A 209 -6.20 -3.53 15.55
N LYS A 210 -6.86 -4.43 16.28
CA LYS A 210 -6.33 -4.90 17.57
C LYS A 210 -5.00 -5.64 17.41
N ALA A 211 -4.88 -6.52 16.42
CA ALA A 211 -3.63 -7.22 16.13
C ALA A 211 -2.50 -6.21 15.81
N ALA A 212 -2.80 -5.21 14.98
CA ALA A 212 -1.85 -4.16 14.62
C ALA A 212 -1.40 -3.34 15.84
N PHE A 213 -2.33 -2.96 16.71
CA PHE A 213 -2.01 -2.25 17.96
C PHE A 213 -1.17 -3.11 18.91
N GLN A 214 -1.46 -4.39 19.04
CA GLN A 214 -0.66 -5.31 19.86
C GLN A 214 0.77 -5.44 19.35
N ILE A 215 0.95 -5.65 18.04
CA ILE A 215 2.28 -5.69 17.41
C ILE A 215 2.99 -4.35 17.58
N GLY A 216 2.31 -3.24 17.29
CA GLY A 216 2.84 -1.89 17.43
C GLY A 216 3.31 -1.60 18.85
N PHE A 217 2.54 -2.00 19.84
CA PHE A 217 2.92 -1.87 21.26
C PHE A 217 4.20 -2.66 21.57
N LEU A 218 4.28 -3.92 21.14
CA LEU A 218 5.47 -4.75 21.35
C LEU A 218 6.71 -4.15 20.68
N LEU A 219 6.56 -3.55 19.50
CA LEU A 219 7.64 -2.86 18.82
C LEU A 219 8.10 -1.58 19.58
N TYR A 220 7.19 -0.95 20.31
CA TYR A 220 7.50 0.26 21.08
C TYR A 220 8.37 -0.02 22.30
N VAL A 221 8.20 -1.20 22.94
CA VAL A 221 8.86 -1.56 24.22
C VAL A 221 10.38 -1.41 24.18
N PRO A 222 11.14 -1.98 23.23
CA PRO A 222 12.60 -1.85 23.22
C PRO A 222 13.06 -0.40 23.06
N PHE A 223 12.38 0.40 22.27
CA PHE A 223 12.72 1.81 22.08
C PHE A 223 12.38 2.66 23.29
N LEU A 224 11.33 2.32 24.01
CA LEU A 224 10.95 2.99 25.26
C LEU A 224 11.98 2.73 26.36
N VAL A 225 12.54 1.52 26.42
CA VAL A 225 13.65 1.20 27.35
C VAL A 225 14.86 2.10 27.08
N ILE A 226 15.23 2.30 25.81
CA ILE A 226 16.32 3.21 25.43
C ILE A 226 16.03 4.64 25.91
N ASP A 227 14.79 5.13 25.69
CA ASP A 227 14.38 6.47 26.16
C ASP A 227 14.53 6.60 27.69
N MET A 228 14.12 5.59 28.43
CA MET A 228 14.20 5.60 29.90
C MET A 228 15.67 5.60 30.39
N VAL A 229 16.54 4.79 29.77
CA VAL A 229 17.96 4.74 30.11
C VAL A 229 18.62 6.09 29.85
N VAL A 230 18.40 6.67 28.66
CA VAL A 230 18.96 7.98 28.32
C VAL A 230 18.42 9.07 29.24
N ALA A 231 17.12 9.07 29.54
CA ALA A 231 16.53 10.03 30.47
C ALA A 231 17.16 9.92 31.88
N SER A 232 17.40 8.71 32.38
CA SER A 232 18.01 8.48 33.68
C SER A 232 19.45 9.04 33.75
N ILE A 233 20.23 8.83 32.68
CA ILE A 233 21.60 9.35 32.58
C ILE A 233 21.59 10.89 32.54
N LEU A 234 20.73 11.51 31.73
CA LEU A 234 20.62 12.97 31.63
C LEU A 234 20.23 13.61 32.97
N MET A 235 19.29 12.99 33.67
CA MET A 235 18.89 13.46 35.02
C MET A 235 20.02 13.34 36.02
N ALA A 236 20.78 12.25 36.00
CA ALA A 236 21.92 12.07 36.87
C ALA A 236 23.04 13.10 36.63
N MET A 237 23.20 13.58 35.40
CA MET A 237 24.11 14.64 35.01
C MET A 237 23.58 16.06 35.28
N GLY A 238 22.35 16.19 35.78
CA GLY A 238 21.71 17.49 36.03
C GLY A 238 21.20 18.21 34.79
N MET A 239 21.14 17.53 33.64
CA MET A 239 20.70 18.09 32.35
C MET A 239 19.19 18.03 32.21
N MET A 240 18.42 18.57 33.16
CA MET A 240 16.93 18.47 33.18
C MET A 240 16.21 19.22 32.04
N MET A 241 16.86 20.20 31.40
CA MET A 241 16.24 21.00 30.34
C MET A 241 16.36 20.38 28.94
N MET A 242 17.18 19.34 28.75
CA MET A 242 17.30 18.68 27.46
C MET A 242 16.24 17.59 27.27
N PRO A 243 15.48 17.61 26.17
CA PRO A 243 14.49 16.57 25.91
C PRO A 243 15.16 15.22 25.62
N PRO A 244 14.93 14.19 26.46
CA PRO A 244 15.61 12.88 26.35
C PRO A 244 15.42 12.21 24.99
N VAL A 245 14.27 12.41 24.36
CA VAL A 245 13.91 11.83 23.07
C VAL A 245 14.88 12.26 21.95
N MET A 246 15.38 13.50 21.98
CA MET A 246 16.34 14.00 20.99
C MET A 246 17.72 13.32 21.13
N ILE A 247 18.11 13.02 22.36
CA ILE A 247 19.39 12.37 22.65
C ILE A 247 19.31 10.86 22.42
N SER A 248 18.16 10.24 22.65
CA SER A 248 17.97 8.79 22.45
C SER A 248 17.85 8.40 20.97
N LEU A 249 17.44 9.33 20.10
CA LEU A 249 17.17 9.06 18.67
C LEU A 249 18.37 8.39 17.94
N PRO A 250 19.62 8.88 18.03
CA PRO A 250 20.77 8.21 17.41
C PRO A 250 20.95 6.76 17.88
N PHE A 251 20.76 6.50 19.18
CA PHE A 251 20.88 5.16 19.75
C PHE A 251 19.79 4.22 19.27
N LYS A 252 18.55 4.71 19.13
CA LYS A 252 17.43 3.96 18.55
C LYS A 252 17.70 3.57 17.10
N LEU A 253 18.15 4.54 16.29
CA LEU A 253 18.51 4.30 14.89
C LEU A 253 19.65 3.30 14.75
N MET A 254 20.71 3.47 15.55
CA MET A 254 21.86 2.56 15.55
C MET A 254 21.42 1.13 15.92
N LEU A 255 20.64 0.96 16.99
CA LEU A 255 20.11 -0.35 17.38
C LEU A 255 19.29 -0.96 16.25
N PHE A 256 18.36 -0.18 15.68
CA PHE A 256 17.46 -0.64 14.61
C PHE A 256 18.23 -1.13 13.38
N VAL A 257 19.29 -0.41 12.99
CA VAL A 257 20.18 -0.80 11.87
C VAL A 257 21.01 -2.03 12.22
N LEU A 258 21.58 -2.10 13.42
CA LEU A 258 22.41 -3.22 13.85
C LEU A 258 21.66 -4.57 13.87
N VAL A 259 20.38 -4.56 14.26
CA VAL A 259 19.57 -5.78 14.30
C VAL A 259 18.87 -6.09 12.96
N ASP A 260 19.16 -5.34 11.90
CA ASP A 260 18.43 -5.41 10.62
C ASP A 260 16.90 -5.33 10.82
N GLY A 261 16.46 -4.29 11.52
CA GLY A 261 15.09 -4.13 11.99
C GLY A 261 14.04 -4.18 10.88
N TRP A 262 14.36 -3.66 9.67
CA TRP A 262 13.44 -3.75 8.53
C TRP A 262 13.15 -5.19 8.12
N HIS A 263 14.20 -5.98 7.91
CA HIS A 263 14.06 -7.39 7.52
C HIS A 263 13.32 -8.20 8.58
N LEU A 264 13.67 -8.00 9.84
CA LEU A 264 13.08 -8.73 10.97
C LEU A 264 11.58 -8.43 11.11
N ILE A 265 11.19 -7.14 11.03
CA ILE A 265 9.79 -6.74 11.22
C ILE A 265 8.94 -7.13 10.02
N LEU A 266 9.39 -6.80 8.80
CA LEU A 266 8.64 -7.14 7.58
C LEU A 266 8.49 -8.65 7.44
N GLY A 267 9.56 -9.41 7.68
CA GLY A 267 9.53 -10.87 7.65
C GLY A 267 8.59 -11.47 8.70
N SER A 268 8.57 -10.94 9.93
CA SER A 268 7.67 -11.40 10.99
C SER A 268 6.21 -11.08 10.67
N MET A 269 5.95 -9.91 10.10
CA MET A 269 4.60 -9.50 9.71
C MET A 269 4.04 -10.39 8.59
N ILE A 270 4.83 -10.69 7.55
CA ILE A 270 4.43 -11.61 6.48
C ILE A 270 4.16 -13.01 7.05
N LYS A 271 5.08 -13.51 7.89
CA LYS A 271 4.91 -14.83 8.52
C LYS A 271 3.64 -14.92 9.37
N SER A 272 3.19 -13.82 9.97
CA SER A 272 1.95 -13.80 10.77
C SER A 272 0.68 -14.06 9.95
N PHE A 273 0.75 -13.96 8.61
CA PHE A 273 -0.33 -14.27 7.68
C PHE A 273 -0.14 -15.63 6.97
N VAL A 274 1.10 -16.08 6.82
CA VAL A 274 1.43 -17.31 6.07
C VAL A 274 1.48 -18.54 6.99
N ALA A 275 1.67 -18.36 8.29
CA ALA A 275 1.83 -19.43 9.29
C ALA A 275 0.51 -20.08 9.75
N LEU A 276 -0.60 -19.78 9.09
CA LEU A 276 -1.91 -20.38 9.29
C LEU A 276 -2.34 -21.15 8.03
#